data_f074b2ea6a7def1985e3557fc050093b
#
_entry.id   f074b2ea6a7def1985e3557fc050093b
#
_cell.length_a   1.000
_cell.length_b   1.000
_cell.length_c   1.000
_cell.angle_alpha   90.00
_cell.angle_beta   90.00
_cell.angle_gamma   90.00
#
_symmetry.space_group_name_H-M   'P 1'
#
loop_
_entity.id
_entity.type
_entity.pdbx_description
1 polymer ?
#
loop_
_entity_poly.entity_id
_entity_poly.type
_entity_poly.pdbx_seq_one_letter_code
_entity_poly.pdbx_strand_id
1 'polypeptide(L)'
;DHLFFRGRYDYRELLREISGRLSTLLSLPQIKEMLIGSIAGALQVEKVILVIMEKGRFRLYGEGLGRQGEEPPGEIGLLIRILEREKRPITVAAAAKRLAGREDRERLAGLFKQLGVMLVIPLPAREGVAGMIALGQKRSGELFVDEDLELLSTIANQAATAIENAQSYEALEALNRDL
;
A
#
# COMPACT_ATOMS: atom_id res chain seq x y z
N ASP A 1 -16.63 9.13 -24.75
CA ASP A 1 -15.27 9.63 -25.02
C ASP A 1 -14.80 10.73 -24.06
N HIS A 2 -15.67 11.63 -23.64
CA HIS A 2 -15.33 12.67 -22.67
C HIS A 2 -14.96 12.11 -21.29
N LEU A 3 -15.60 11.02 -20.87
CA LEU A 3 -15.31 10.32 -19.60
C LEU A 3 -13.95 9.60 -19.62
N PHE A 4 -13.55 9.10 -20.79
CA PHE A 4 -12.28 8.40 -20.97
C PHE A 4 -11.07 9.34 -20.90
N PHE A 5 -11.19 10.53 -21.51
CA PHE A 5 -10.16 11.56 -21.45
C PHE A 5 -10.02 12.21 -20.08
N ARG A 6 -11.12 12.37 -19.34
CA ARG A 6 -11.09 12.87 -17.97
C ARG A 6 -10.31 11.93 -17.03
N GLY A 7 -10.53 10.63 -17.16
CA GLY A 7 -9.83 9.64 -16.33
C GLY A 7 -8.31 9.69 -16.49
N ARG A 8 -7.81 9.76 -17.74
CA ARG A 8 -6.35 9.85 -17.99
C ARG A 8 -5.73 11.16 -17.53
N TYR A 9 -6.43 12.26 -17.71
CA TYR A 9 -5.97 13.58 -17.27
C TYR A 9 -5.88 13.65 -15.76
N ASP A 10 -6.91 13.17 -15.07
CA ASP A 10 -7.00 13.16 -13.62
C ASP A 10 -5.89 12.30 -13.01
N TYR A 11 -5.53 11.17 -13.61
CA TYR A 11 -4.47 10.29 -13.10
C TYR A 11 -3.07 10.90 -13.21
N ARG A 12 -2.77 11.60 -14.30
CA ARG A 12 -1.49 12.31 -14.45
C ARG A 12 -1.37 13.46 -13.46
N GLU A 13 -2.43 14.21 -13.28
CA GLU A 13 -2.47 15.33 -12.36
C GLU A 13 -2.37 14.84 -10.92
N LEU A 14 -3.09 13.78 -10.59
CA LEU A 14 -3.00 13.11 -9.28
C LEU A 14 -1.59 12.63 -8.99
N LEU A 15 -0.96 11.95 -9.94
CA LEU A 15 0.41 11.46 -9.79
C LEU A 15 1.39 12.60 -9.55
N ARG A 16 1.24 13.69 -10.29
CA ARG A 16 2.06 14.90 -10.13
C ARG A 16 1.86 15.52 -8.75
N GLU A 17 0.63 15.61 -8.28
CA GLU A 17 0.29 16.13 -6.96
C GLU A 17 0.88 15.27 -5.84
N ILE A 18 0.68 13.96 -5.90
CA ILE A 18 1.22 13.03 -4.91
C ILE A 18 2.75 13.07 -4.91
N SER A 19 3.38 13.05 -6.08
CA SER A 19 4.83 13.13 -6.23
C SER A 19 5.40 14.40 -5.60
N GLY A 20 4.75 15.54 -5.87
CA GLY A 20 5.14 16.83 -5.30
C GLY A 20 5.04 16.87 -3.79
N ARG A 21 3.97 16.34 -3.24
CA ARG A 21 3.77 16.25 -1.78
C ARG A 21 4.76 15.31 -1.11
N LEU A 22 4.97 14.13 -1.68
CA LEU A 22 5.92 13.15 -1.12
C LEU A 22 7.34 13.69 -1.05
N SER A 23 7.75 14.52 -2.03
CA SER A 23 9.08 15.11 -2.05
C SER A 23 9.31 16.14 -0.95
N THR A 24 8.25 16.71 -0.36
CA THR A 24 8.33 17.74 0.68
C THR A 24 8.06 17.22 2.09
N LEU A 25 7.45 16.03 2.23
CA LEU A 25 7.11 15.46 3.53
C LEU A 25 8.30 14.69 4.10
N LEU A 26 8.69 15.02 5.34
CA LEU A 26 9.77 14.38 6.08
C LEU A 26 9.27 13.51 7.23
N SER A 27 7.99 13.62 7.57
CA SER A 27 7.37 12.92 8.69
C SER A 27 6.59 11.70 8.22
N LEU A 28 6.87 10.54 8.80
CA LEU A 28 6.16 9.31 8.48
C LEU A 28 4.64 9.40 8.73
N PRO A 29 4.15 9.98 9.85
CA PRO A 29 2.71 10.17 10.03
C PRO A 29 2.04 10.98 8.93
N GLN A 30 2.68 12.05 8.45
CA GLN A 30 2.16 12.88 7.36
C GLN A 30 2.11 12.12 6.04
N ILE A 31 3.15 11.32 5.75
CA ILE A 31 3.21 10.50 4.54
C ILE A 31 2.07 9.47 4.56
N LYS A 32 1.86 8.78 5.67
CA LYS A 32 0.78 7.80 5.83
C LYS A 32 -0.59 8.42 5.60
N GLU A 33 -0.87 9.52 6.26
CA GLU A 33 -2.14 10.23 6.15
C GLU A 33 -2.39 10.70 4.71
N MET A 34 -1.40 11.28 4.08
CA MET A 34 -1.49 11.76 2.70
C MET A 34 -1.75 10.61 1.72
N LEU A 35 -1.04 9.49 1.84
CA LEU A 35 -1.22 8.33 0.97
C LEU A 35 -2.63 7.74 1.10
N ILE A 36 -3.07 7.51 2.32
CA ILE A 36 -4.40 6.93 2.58
C ILE A 36 -5.49 7.84 2.01
N GLY A 37 -5.44 9.12 2.33
CA GLY A 37 -6.44 10.08 1.87
C GLY A 37 -6.45 10.29 0.36
N SER A 38 -5.27 10.45 -0.24
CA SER A 38 -5.15 10.69 -1.68
C SER A 38 -5.58 9.49 -2.51
N ILE A 39 -5.19 8.29 -2.13
CA ILE A 39 -5.57 7.06 -2.84
C ILE A 39 -7.08 6.81 -2.68
N ALA A 40 -7.61 6.93 -1.47
CA ALA A 40 -9.04 6.74 -1.22
C ALA A 40 -9.89 7.71 -2.04
N GLY A 41 -9.50 8.97 -2.08
CA GLY A 41 -10.22 10.01 -2.83
C GLY A 41 -10.13 9.85 -4.33
N ALA A 42 -8.94 9.53 -4.83
CA ALA A 42 -8.70 9.41 -6.27
C ALA A 42 -9.36 8.19 -6.90
N LEU A 43 -9.24 7.05 -6.28
CA LEU A 43 -9.75 5.78 -6.82
C LEU A 43 -11.15 5.46 -6.30
N GLN A 44 -11.69 6.26 -5.39
CA GLN A 44 -13.02 6.05 -4.79
C GLN A 44 -13.17 4.61 -4.27
N VAL A 45 -12.17 4.17 -3.52
CA VAL A 45 -12.18 2.83 -2.89
C VAL A 45 -12.77 2.90 -1.50
N GLU A 46 -13.36 1.80 -1.07
CA GLU A 46 -13.99 1.70 0.24
C GLU A 46 -12.98 1.74 1.38
N LYS A 47 -11.76 1.27 1.13
CA LYS A 47 -10.75 1.10 2.17
C LYS A 47 -9.33 1.19 1.61
N VAL A 48 -8.46 1.84 2.37
CA VAL A 48 -7.01 1.85 2.11
C VAL A 48 -6.31 1.47 3.42
N ILE A 49 -5.49 0.44 3.35
CA ILE A 49 -4.65 0.00 4.46
C ILE A 49 -3.20 0.05 4.02
N LEU A 50 -2.33 0.59 4.86
CA LEU A 50 -0.89 0.54 4.68
C LEU A 50 -0.30 -0.48 5.65
N VAL A 51 0.57 -1.33 5.14
CA VAL A 51 1.42 -2.20 5.96
C VAL A 51 2.85 -1.73 5.75
N ILE A 52 3.50 -1.31 6.81
CA ILE A 52 4.85 -0.71 6.73
C ILE A 52 5.77 -1.44 7.69
N MET A 53 6.98 -1.76 7.21
CA MET A 53 8.05 -2.29 8.05
C MET A 53 8.64 -1.15 8.89
N GLU A 54 8.48 -1.25 10.20
CA GLU A 54 9.02 -0.31 11.17
C GLU A 54 9.82 -1.07 12.22
N LYS A 55 11.09 -0.74 12.37
CA LYS A 55 11.99 -1.35 13.38
C LYS A 55 11.95 -2.89 13.37
N GLY A 56 11.96 -3.48 12.18
CA GLY A 56 11.96 -4.93 12.00
C GLY A 56 10.61 -5.61 12.12
N ARG A 57 9.52 -4.87 12.25
CA ARG A 57 8.16 -5.41 12.35
C ARG A 57 7.21 -4.71 11.43
N PHE A 58 6.28 -5.45 10.85
CA PHE A 58 5.20 -4.88 10.08
C PHE A 58 4.14 -4.25 10.98
N ARG A 59 3.64 -3.08 10.59
CA ARG A 59 2.58 -2.33 11.28
C ARG A 59 1.47 -1.96 10.31
N LEU A 60 0.23 -2.04 10.78
CA LEU A 60 -0.99 -1.72 10.02
C LEU A 60 -1.44 -0.29 10.30
N TYR A 61 -1.79 0.43 9.22
CA TYR A 61 -2.36 1.78 9.29
C TYR A 61 -3.53 1.91 8.32
N GLY A 62 -4.61 2.53 8.74
CA GLY A 62 -5.77 2.75 7.88
C GLY A 62 -7.05 2.96 8.66
N GLU A 63 -8.12 3.26 7.95
CA GLU A 63 -9.44 3.42 8.54
C GLU A 63 -10.09 2.06 8.81
N GLY A 64 -10.91 2.00 9.85
CA GLY A 64 -11.63 0.79 10.23
C GLY A 64 -10.80 -0.26 10.95
N LEU A 65 -9.57 0.07 11.30
CA LEU A 65 -8.72 -0.77 12.17
C LEU A 65 -9.06 -0.49 13.64
N GLY A 66 -8.98 -1.52 14.46
CA GLY A 66 -9.19 -1.38 15.90
C GLY A 66 -8.16 -0.48 16.55
N ARG A 67 -6.92 -0.55 16.10
CA ARG A 67 -5.81 0.26 16.60
C ARG A 67 -4.81 0.55 15.48
N GLN A 68 -4.39 1.80 15.38
CA GLN A 68 -3.35 2.19 14.43
C GLN A 68 -1.98 1.66 14.89
N GLY A 69 -1.20 1.16 13.94
CA GLY A 69 0.14 0.64 14.21
C GLY A 69 0.16 -0.73 14.90
N GLU A 70 -0.94 -1.45 14.90
CA GLU A 70 -0.96 -2.82 15.41
C GLU A 70 -0.19 -3.78 14.49
N GLU A 71 0.28 -4.88 15.05
CA GLU A 71 0.91 -5.93 14.26
C GLU A 71 -0.14 -6.62 13.39
N PRO A 72 0.15 -6.85 12.10
CA PRO A 72 -0.77 -7.57 11.25
C PRO A 72 -0.84 -9.05 11.63
N PRO A 73 -1.96 -9.74 11.27
CA PRO A 73 -2.03 -11.18 11.43
C PRO A 73 -0.87 -11.90 10.72
N GLY A 74 -0.49 -13.07 11.23
CA GLY A 74 0.65 -13.84 10.73
C GLY A 74 0.56 -14.21 9.24
N GLU A 75 -0.65 -14.29 8.70
CA GLU A 75 -0.93 -14.56 7.29
C GLU A 75 -0.35 -13.49 6.35
N ILE A 76 -0.10 -12.30 6.85
CA ILE A 76 0.57 -11.23 6.07
C ILE A 76 1.94 -11.70 5.58
N GLY A 77 2.63 -12.54 6.35
CA GLY A 77 3.90 -13.12 5.91
C GLY A 77 3.81 -13.94 4.62
N LEU A 78 2.70 -14.64 4.41
CA LEU A 78 2.44 -15.36 3.15
C LEU A 78 2.31 -14.40 1.97
N LEU A 79 1.58 -13.32 2.20
CA LEU A 79 1.34 -12.29 1.19
C LEU A 79 2.63 -11.53 0.84
N ILE A 80 3.43 -11.19 1.84
CA ILE A 80 4.72 -10.53 1.63
C ILE A 80 5.62 -11.38 0.73
N ARG A 81 5.70 -12.68 0.96
CA ARG A 81 6.50 -13.58 0.11
C ARG A 81 6.01 -13.62 -1.34
N ILE A 82 4.69 -13.58 -1.53
CA ILE A 82 4.11 -13.51 -2.88
C ILE A 82 4.51 -12.19 -3.55
N LEU A 83 4.37 -11.06 -2.85
CA LEU A 83 4.72 -9.74 -3.37
C LEU A 83 6.21 -9.60 -3.70
N GLU A 84 7.08 -10.21 -2.92
CA GLU A 84 8.53 -10.24 -3.20
C GLU A 84 8.86 -10.93 -4.53
N ARG A 85 8.08 -11.94 -4.90
CA ARG A 85 8.22 -12.64 -6.18
C ARG A 85 7.57 -11.89 -7.34
N GLU A 86 6.33 -11.43 -7.13
CA GLU A 86 5.53 -10.77 -8.19
C GLU A 86 6.05 -9.37 -8.53
N LYS A 87 6.48 -8.61 -7.53
CA LYS A 87 6.99 -7.23 -7.67
C LYS A 87 6.04 -6.27 -8.37
N ARG A 88 4.74 -6.57 -8.34
CA ARG A 88 3.68 -5.79 -8.99
C ARG A 88 2.37 -5.92 -8.22
N PRO A 89 1.40 -5.04 -8.48
CA PRO A 89 0.07 -5.19 -7.88
C PRO A 89 -0.55 -6.54 -8.23
N ILE A 90 -1.21 -7.14 -7.26
CA ILE A 90 -1.87 -8.43 -7.42
C ILE A 90 -3.21 -8.42 -6.68
N THR A 91 -4.24 -9.01 -7.30
CA THR A 91 -5.52 -9.21 -6.63
C THR A 91 -5.39 -10.35 -5.63
N VAL A 92 -6.26 -10.33 -4.63
CA VAL A 92 -6.35 -11.39 -3.64
C VAL A 92 -6.59 -12.75 -4.29
N ALA A 93 -7.50 -12.79 -5.28
CA ALA A 93 -7.81 -14.02 -5.99
C ALA A 93 -6.58 -14.59 -6.72
N ALA A 94 -5.80 -13.71 -7.37
CA ALA A 94 -4.55 -14.11 -8.03
C ALA A 94 -3.49 -14.54 -7.03
N ALA A 95 -3.37 -13.85 -5.90
CA ALA A 95 -2.43 -14.19 -4.82
C ALA A 95 -2.72 -15.59 -4.26
N ALA A 96 -3.99 -15.91 -4.03
CA ALA A 96 -4.40 -17.22 -3.53
C ALA A 96 -3.98 -18.35 -4.49
N LYS A 97 -4.04 -18.11 -5.79
CA LYS A 97 -3.61 -19.10 -6.80
C LYS A 97 -2.11 -19.39 -6.78
N ARG A 98 -1.29 -18.51 -6.20
CA ARG A 98 0.16 -18.69 -6.04
C ARG A 98 0.50 -19.65 -4.91
N LEU A 99 -0.45 -19.94 -4.03
CA LEU A 99 -0.25 -20.83 -2.89
C LEU A 99 -0.60 -22.27 -3.29
N ALA A 100 0.31 -23.19 -2.99
CA ALA A 100 0.14 -24.61 -3.33
C ALA A 100 -0.86 -25.31 -2.39
N GLY A 101 -0.87 -24.94 -1.11
CA GLY A 101 -1.68 -25.58 -0.10
C GLY A 101 -3.08 -24.99 0.03
N ARG A 102 -4.10 -25.87 0.16
CA ARG A 102 -5.48 -25.45 0.39
C ARG A 102 -5.63 -24.65 1.68
N GLU A 103 -4.99 -25.08 2.74
CA GLU A 103 -5.02 -24.41 4.05
C GLU A 103 -4.51 -22.98 3.97
N ASP A 104 -3.37 -22.77 3.33
CA ASP A 104 -2.79 -21.43 3.15
C ASP A 104 -3.70 -20.54 2.29
N ARG A 105 -4.31 -21.10 1.25
CA ARG A 105 -5.29 -20.36 0.41
C ARG A 105 -6.50 -19.91 1.21
N GLU A 106 -7.04 -20.78 2.05
CA GLU A 106 -8.18 -20.48 2.91
C GLU A 106 -7.83 -19.43 3.97
N ARG A 107 -6.65 -19.54 4.57
CA ARG A 107 -6.15 -18.58 5.54
C ARG A 107 -5.97 -17.20 4.92
N LEU A 108 -5.38 -17.14 3.74
CA LEU A 108 -5.19 -15.89 3.01
C LEU A 108 -6.52 -15.24 2.62
N ALA A 109 -7.44 -16.03 2.08
CA ALA A 109 -8.79 -15.58 1.74
C ALA A 109 -9.55 -15.05 2.96
N GLY A 110 -9.42 -15.73 4.10
CA GLY A 110 -10.01 -15.31 5.37
C GLY A 110 -9.44 -13.96 5.87
N LEU A 111 -8.14 -13.78 5.76
CA LEU A 111 -7.49 -12.52 6.12
C LEU A 111 -8.03 -11.36 5.28
N PHE A 112 -8.10 -11.54 3.98
CA PHE A 112 -8.58 -10.50 3.08
C PHE A 112 -10.03 -10.13 3.32
N LYS A 113 -10.86 -11.13 3.59
CA LYS A 113 -12.27 -10.92 3.96
C LYS A 113 -12.37 -10.13 5.27
N GLN A 114 -11.55 -10.49 6.25
CA GLN A 114 -11.49 -9.79 7.54
C GLN A 114 -11.05 -8.33 7.38
N LEU A 115 -10.03 -8.08 6.56
CA LEU A 115 -9.51 -6.74 6.32
C LEU A 115 -10.36 -5.93 5.33
N GLY A 116 -11.23 -6.57 4.56
CA GLY A 116 -12.05 -5.90 3.55
C GLY A 116 -11.24 -5.38 2.36
N VAL A 117 -10.16 -6.07 1.98
CA VAL A 117 -9.28 -5.69 0.88
C VAL A 117 -9.30 -6.73 -0.24
N MET A 118 -9.04 -6.31 -1.46
CA MET A 118 -9.06 -7.17 -2.64
C MET A 118 -7.87 -7.00 -3.57
N LEU A 119 -7.11 -5.93 -3.42
CA LEU A 119 -5.93 -5.63 -4.24
C LEU A 119 -4.79 -5.21 -3.32
N VAL A 120 -3.59 -5.72 -3.59
CA VAL A 120 -2.39 -5.36 -2.85
C VAL A 120 -1.29 -4.91 -3.79
N ILE A 121 -0.57 -3.89 -3.38
CA ILE A 121 0.50 -3.25 -4.15
C ILE A 121 1.76 -3.27 -3.28
N PRO A 122 2.88 -3.84 -3.76
CA PRO A 122 4.10 -3.86 -2.96
C PRO A 122 4.74 -2.48 -2.85
N LEU A 123 5.27 -2.18 -1.66
CA LEU A 123 6.19 -1.06 -1.45
C LEU A 123 7.60 -1.61 -1.61
N PRO A 124 8.30 -1.30 -2.70
CA PRO A 124 9.60 -1.92 -2.97
C PRO A 124 10.67 -1.44 -2.00
N ALA A 125 11.60 -2.33 -1.66
CA ALA A 125 12.79 -2.03 -0.91
C ALA A 125 14.02 -2.48 -1.71
N ARG A 126 15.22 -2.16 -1.23
CA ARG A 126 16.46 -2.64 -1.88
C ARG A 126 16.50 -4.15 -1.91
N GLU A 127 16.09 -4.79 -0.82
CA GLU A 127 15.93 -6.24 -0.72
C GLU A 127 14.50 -6.54 -0.30
N GLY A 128 13.74 -7.22 -1.18
CA GLY A 128 12.35 -7.60 -0.90
C GLY A 128 11.39 -6.42 -0.94
N VAL A 129 10.47 -6.36 0.01
CA VAL A 129 9.48 -5.31 0.12
C VAL A 129 9.49 -4.67 1.51
N ALA A 130 9.27 -3.36 1.55
CA ALA A 130 9.18 -2.58 2.79
C ALA A 130 7.75 -2.57 3.37
N GLY A 131 6.80 -3.19 2.69
CA GLY A 131 5.41 -3.23 3.07
C GLY A 131 4.51 -3.33 1.84
N MET A 132 3.28 -2.90 2.01
CA MET A 132 2.29 -2.94 0.94
C MET A 132 1.20 -1.88 1.15
N ILE A 133 0.53 -1.54 0.05
CA ILE A 133 -0.72 -0.80 0.06
C ILE A 133 -1.82 -1.82 -0.25
N ALA A 134 -2.83 -1.92 0.59
CA ALA A 134 -3.96 -2.83 0.39
C ALA A 134 -5.24 -2.03 0.19
N LEU A 135 -5.99 -2.33 -0.85
CA LEU A 135 -7.18 -1.60 -1.25
C LEU A 135 -8.43 -2.49 -1.20
N GLY A 136 -9.51 -1.94 -0.66
CA GLY A 136 -10.85 -2.48 -0.81
C GLY A 136 -11.37 -2.27 -2.22
N GLN A 137 -12.59 -2.71 -2.49
CA GLN A 137 -13.19 -2.53 -3.80
C GLN A 137 -13.55 -1.06 -4.07
N LYS A 138 -13.65 -0.71 -5.34
CA LYS A 138 -14.18 0.59 -5.74
C LYS A 138 -15.64 0.72 -5.30
N ARG A 139 -16.03 1.90 -4.82
CA ARG A 139 -17.42 2.17 -4.41
C ARG A 139 -18.42 1.98 -5.54
N SER A 140 -17.98 2.19 -6.79
CA SER A 140 -18.77 1.94 -7.99
C SER A 140 -19.04 0.45 -8.26
N GLY A 141 -18.28 -0.45 -7.63
CA GLY A 141 -18.31 -1.88 -7.93
C GLY A 141 -17.51 -2.27 -9.18
N GLU A 142 -16.90 -1.30 -9.87
CA GLU A 142 -16.07 -1.56 -11.05
C GLU A 142 -14.76 -2.26 -10.66
N LEU A 143 -14.21 -3.04 -11.60
CA LEU A 143 -12.91 -3.68 -11.41
C LEU A 143 -11.77 -2.67 -11.55
N PHE A 144 -10.64 -2.96 -10.91
CA PHE A 144 -9.41 -2.22 -11.17
C PHE A 144 -8.93 -2.54 -12.58
N VAL A 145 -8.60 -1.50 -13.34
CA VAL A 145 -8.09 -1.61 -14.70
C VAL A 145 -6.57 -1.42 -14.72
N ASP A 146 -5.93 -1.76 -15.83
CA ASP A 146 -4.46 -1.69 -15.96
C ASP A 146 -3.91 -0.29 -15.66
N GLU A 147 -4.62 0.76 -16.05
CA GLU A 147 -4.23 2.15 -15.74
C GLU A 147 -4.21 2.42 -14.23
N ASP A 148 -5.17 1.86 -13.48
CA ASP A 148 -5.19 1.94 -12.03
C ASP A 148 -3.95 1.26 -11.43
N LEU A 149 -3.60 0.09 -11.94
CA LEU A 149 -2.46 -0.69 -11.46
C LEU A 149 -1.13 0.00 -11.74
N GLU A 150 -0.98 0.62 -12.92
CA GLU A 150 0.20 1.42 -13.26
C GLU A 150 0.34 2.64 -12.34
N LEU A 151 -0.75 3.36 -12.14
CA LEU A 151 -0.79 4.51 -11.22
C LEU A 151 -0.36 4.10 -9.82
N LEU A 152 -0.96 3.03 -9.30
CA LEU A 152 -0.68 2.52 -7.96
C LEU A 152 0.76 2.04 -7.81
N SER A 153 1.32 1.39 -8.84
CA SER A 153 2.72 0.98 -8.85
C SER A 153 3.66 2.18 -8.77
N THR A 154 3.38 3.23 -9.53
CA THR A 154 4.18 4.45 -9.52
C THR A 154 4.09 5.16 -8.16
N ILE A 155 2.89 5.28 -7.61
CA ILE A 155 2.68 5.85 -6.27
C ILE A 155 3.44 5.02 -5.23
N ALA A 156 3.36 3.70 -5.29
CA ALA A 156 4.02 2.81 -4.35
C ALA A 156 5.55 2.95 -4.39
N ASN A 157 6.13 3.08 -5.59
CA ASN A 157 7.57 3.29 -5.76
C ASN A 157 8.02 4.60 -5.11
N GLN A 158 7.29 5.68 -5.34
CA GLN A 158 7.60 6.98 -4.75
C GLN A 158 7.35 7.00 -3.25
N ALA A 159 6.26 6.39 -2.80
CA ALA A 159 5.93 6.27 -1.40
C ALA A 159 7.00 5.47 -0.63
N ALA A 160 7.47 4.38 -1.18
CA ALA A 160 8.52 3.57 -0.59
C ALA A 160 9.81 4.38 -0.36
N THR A 161 10.20 5.20 -1.34
CA THR A 161 11.36 6.10 -1.21
C THR A 161 11.12 7.15 -0.12
N ALA A 162 9.95 7.79 -0.11
CA ALA A 162 9.61 8.79 0.89
C ALA A 162 9.60 8.22 2.31
N ILE A 163 9.05 7.02 2.48
CA ILE A 163 9.00 6.31 3.76
C ILE A 163 10.42 5.98 4.24
N GLU A 164 11.26 5.44 3.34
CA GLU A 164 12.67 5.14 3.66
C GLU A 164 13.41 6.39 4.11
N ASN A 165 13.24 7.51 3.41
CA ASN A 165 13.86 8.77 3.76
C ASN A 165 13.38 9.29 5.13
N ALA A 166 12.08 9.22 5.41
CA ALA A 166 11.52 9.63 6.69
C ALA A 166 12.05 8.77 7.84
N GLN A 167 12.14 7.46 7.65
CA GLN A 167 12.68 6.54 8.65
C GLN A 167 14.16 6.79 8.91
N SER A 168 14.94 7.07 7.86
CA SER A 168 16.37 7.42 7.99
C SER A 168 16.55 8.74 8.76
N TYR A 169 15.70 9.72 8.48
CA TYR A 169 15.71 11.01 9.17
C TYR A 169 15.39 10.85 10.67
N GLU A 170 14.36 10.07 11.00
CA GLU A 170 14.00 9.77 12.38
C GLU A 170 15.13 9.05 13.14
N ALA A 171 15.81 8.11 12.48
CA ALA A 171 16.94 7.39 13.05
C ALA A 171 18.13 8.34 13.35
N LEU A 172 18.42 9.28 12.44
CA LEU A 172 19.46 10.30 12.64
C LEU A 172 19.12 11.25 13.78
N GLU A 173 17.87 11.69 13.88
CA GLU A 173 17.42 12.54 14.98
C GLU A 173 17.55 11.84 16.34
N ALA A 174 17.18 10.56 16.41
CA ALA A 174 17.31 9.76 17.62
C ALA A 174 18.78 9.63 18.05
N LEU A 175 19.71 9.43 17.11
CA LEU A 175 21.15 9.40 17.40
C LEU A 175 21.66 10.74 17.95
N ASN A 176 21.20 11.86 17.38
CA ASN A 176 21.60 13.20 17.85
C ASN A 176 21.07 13.53 19.23
N ARG A 177 19.94 12.99 19.64
CA ARG A 177 19.39 13.19 21.00
C ARG A 177 20.18 12.44 22.08
N ASP A 178 20.78 11.30 21.71
CA ASP A 178 21.57 10.47 22.63
C ASP A 178 23.02 11.00 22.81
N LEU A 179 23.40 12.02 22.06
CA LEU A 179 24.66 12.74 22.20
C LEU A 179 24.51 13.97 23.09
#